data_55936caba0a3f5c893e526170b883880
#
_entry.id   55936caba0a3f5c893e526170b883880
#
_cell.length_a   1.000
_cell.length_b   1.000
_cell.length_c   1.000
_cell.angle_alpha   90.00
_cell.angle_beta   90.00
_cell.angle_gamma   90.00
#
_symmetry.space_group_name_H-M   'P 1'
#
loop_
_entity.id
_entity.type
_entity.pdbx_description
1 polymer ?
#
loop_
_entity_poly.entity_id
_entity_poly.type
_entity_poly.pdbx_seq_one_letter_code
_entity_poly.pdbx_strand_id
1 'polypeptide(L)'
;MDLYNLDFQTLLILCLAFALGGLVKGATGAGSPVIAIPVLAVFIDAKLAVALMAIPNLFSNLIQIHQYKDTKKSPKLAFNLAVFGTLGCLFGTIFFVSTSTRTIELVVALVTILYVISSITGNSVKLSMQIAKSVAPAIGIVGGIVQGTCGVSAPIALGFLNSLQISRNEFIFTISCFFGAMAGIQIISLLALNFVDWQLFLIAAFSMVPLSLGMPLGNRLTKRLSKKSFERLILLFLIILSTNIILSP
;
A
#
# COMPACT_ATOMS: atom_id res chain seq x y z
N MET A 1 -9.88 -20.93 -1.88
CA MET A 1 -8.66 -21.32 -2.60
C MET A 1 -7.57 -21.57 -1.57
N ASP A 2 -6.93 -22.73 -1.59
CA ASP A 2 -5.96 -23.09 -0.55
C ASP A 2 -4.58 -22.59 -0.96
N LEU A 3 -4.06 -21.58 -0.26
CA LEU A 3 -2.76 -20.95 -0.57
C LEU A 3 -1.58 -21.91 -0.30
N TYR A 4 -1.79 -22.94 0.51
CA TYR A 4 -0.80 -23.96 0.83
C TYR A 4 -0.68 -25.03 -0.29
N ASN A 5 -1.70 -25.16 -1.10
CA ASN A 5 -1.66 -25.93 -2.37
C ASN A 5 -1.54 -24.94 -3.54
N LEU A 6 -0.32 -24.45 -3.80
CA LEU A 6 -0.04 -23.54 -4.92
C LEU A 6 -0.35 -24.24 -6.27
N ASP A 7 -1.64 -24.32 -6.60
CA ASP A 7 -2.03 -24.71 -7.94
C ASP A 7 -1.67 -23.61 -8.97
N PHE A 8 -1.67 -23.98 -10.22
CA PHE A 8 -1.31 -23.06 -11.31
C PHE A 8 -2.18 -21.79 -11.30
N GLN A 9 -3.47 -21.91 -10.96
CA GLN A 9 -4.41 -20.79 -10.94
C GLN A 9 -4.08 -19.80 -9.82
N THR A 10 -3.82 -20.29 -8.60
CA THR A 10 -3.41 -19.46 -7.46
C THR A 10 -2.10 -18.73 -7.75
N LEU A 11 -1.11 -19.44 -8.30
CA LEU A 11 0.16 -18.83 -8.67
C LEU A 11 0.00 -17.72 -9.73
N LEU A 12 -0.84 -17.96 -10.74
CA LEU A 12 -1.13 -16.98 -11.79
C LEU A 12 -1.79 -15.72 -11.21
N ILE A 13 -2.77 -15.88 -10.32
CA ILE A 13 -3.45 -14.76 -9.65
C ILE A 13 -2.47 -13.96 -8.80
N LEU A 14 -1.61 -14.63 -8.02
CA LEU A 14 -0.54 -13.98 -7.24
C LEU A 14 0.37 -13.15 -8.16
N CYS A 15 0.90 -13.77 -9.20
CA CYS A 15 1.80 -13.09 -10.14
C CYS A 15 1.14 -11.87 -10.79
N LEU A 16 -0.10 -11.99 -11.25
CA LEU A 16 -0.84 -10.89 -11.88
C LEU A 16 -1.14 -9.77 -10.88
N ALA A 17 -1.61 -10.10 -9.67
CA ALA A 17 -1.92 -9.10 -8.64
C ALA A 17 -0.68 -8.28 -8.26
N PHE A 18 0.46 -8.94 -8.01
CA PHE A 18 1.70 -8.25 -7.66
C PHE A 18 2.33 -7.52 -8.85
N ALA A 19 2.25 -8.05 -10.07
CA ALA A 19 2.71 -7.35 -11.27
C ALA A 19 1.89 -6.08 -11.52
N LEU A 20 0.56 -6.13 -11.39
CA LEU A 20 -0.33 -4.95 -11.46
C LEU A 20 -0.03 -3.95 -10.34
N GLY A 21 0.15 -4.42 -9.10
CA GLY A 21 0.58 -3.58 -7.99
C GLY A 21 1.91 -2.87 -8.26
N GLY A 22 2.88 -3.59 -8.80
CA GLY A 22 4.17 -3.06 -9.23
C GLY A 22 4.04 -2.02 -10.34
N LEU A 23 3.20 -2.29 -11.35
CA LEU A 23 2.92 -1.38 -12.45
C LEU A 23 2.34 -0.04 -11.93
N VAL A 24 1.36 -0.10 -11.01
CA VAL A 24 0.79 1.11 -10.40
C VAL A 24 1.83 1.86 -9.57
N LYS A 25 2.62 1.15 -8.76
CA LYS A 25 3.69 1.76 -7.96
C LYS A 25 4.75 2.44 -8.83
N GLY A 26 5.18 1.81 -9.91
CA GLY A 26 6.12 2.39 -10.87
C GLY A 26 5.56 3.65 -11.55
N ALA A 27 4.28 3.64 -11.88
CA ALA A 27 3.59 4.77 -12.51
C ALA A 27 3.42 5.98 -11.57
N THR A 28 3.02 5.74 -10.33
CA THR A 28 2.59 6.78 -9.38
C THR A 28 3.63 7.08 -8.28
N GLY A 29 4.58 6.18 -8.08
CA GLY A 29 5.54 6.23 -6.97
C GLY A 29 5.03 5.57 -5.69
N ALA A 30 3.74 5.21 -5.63
CA ALA A 30 3.10 4.62 -4.46
C ALA A 30 1.93 3.72 -4.89
N GLY A 31 1.32 2.98 -3.96
CA GLY A 31 0.00 2.36 -4.21
C GLY A 31 0.04 0.91 -4.70
N SER A 32 1.16 0.19 -4.62
CA SER A 32 1.14 -1.26 -4.89
C SER A 32 0.10 -2.02 -4.06
N PRO A 33 -0.07 -1.76 -2.74
CA PRO A 33 -1.09 -2.43 -1.94
C PRO A 33 -2.53 -2.10 -2.38
N VAL A 34 -2.76 -0.90 -2.89
CA VAL A 34 -4.10 -0.45 -3.32
C VAL A 34 -4.70 -1.35 -4.39
N ILE A 35 -3.87 -1.95 -5.25
CA ILE A 35 -4.31 -2.89 -6.29
C ILE A 35 -4.14 -4.34 -5.85
N ALA A 36 -2.97 -4.70 -5.36
CA ALA A 36 -2.67 -6.10 -5.07
C ALA A 36 -3.58 -6.67 -3.97
N ILE A 37 -3.83 -5.92 -2.88
CA ILE A 37 -4.65 -6.41 -1.77
C ILE A 37 -6.10 -6.64 -2.18
N PRO A 38 -6.84 -5.70 -2.81
CA PRO A 38 -8.22 -5.97 -3.25
C PRO A 38 -8.33 -7.10 -4.27
N VAL A 39 -7.36 -7.23 -5.19
CA VAL A 39 -7.34 -8.37 -6.14
C VAL A 39 -7.23 -9.68 -5.38
N LEU A 40 -6.23 -9.80 -4.49
CA LEU A 40 -6.03 -11.02 -3.73
C LEU A 40 -7.16 -11.31 -2.74
N ALA A 41 -7.78 -10.28 -2.16
CA ALA A 41 -8.93 -10.43 -1.28
C ALA A 41 -10.14 -11.04 -1.98
N VAL A 42 -10.38 -10.69 -3.26
CA VAL A 42 -11.46 -11.27 -4.07
C VAL A 42 -11.21 -12.74 -4.41
N PHE A 43 -9.97 -13.11 -4.72
CA PHE A 43 -9.66 -14.42 -5.28
C PHE A 43 -9.09 -15.42 -4.27
N ILE A 44 -8.54 -14.96 -3.17
CA ILE A 44 -7.87 -15.81 -2.18
C ILE A 44 -8.48 -15.56 -0.78
N ASP A 45 -8.00 -14.54 -0.08
CA ASP A 45 -8.38 -14.15 1.28
C ASP A 45 -7.78 -12.79 1.62
N ALA A 46 -8.56 -11.93 2.29
CA ALA A 46 -8.11 -10.57 2.61
C ALA A 46 -6.97 -10.55 3.64
N LYS A 47 -6.99 -11.42 4.64
CA LYS A 47 -5.91 -11.48 5.65
C LYS A 47 -4.62 -12.01 5.04
N LEU A 48 -4.70 -13.03 4.21
CA LEU A 48 -3.54 -13.52 3.46
C LEU A 48 -3.01 -12.47 2.49
N ALA A 49 -3.89 -11.73 1.79
CA ALA A 49 -3.51 -10.64 0.90
C ALA A 49 -2.69 -9.56 1.61
N VAL A 50 -3.14 -9.13 2.80
CA VAL A 50 -2.44 -8.13 3.62
C VAL A 50 -1.08 -8.65 4.10
N ALA A 51 -1.03 -9.88 4.59
CA ALA A 51 0.22 -10.49 5.07
C ALA A 51 1.24 -10.68 3.93
N LEU A 52 0.80 -11.22 2.78
CA LEU A 52 1.63 -11.41 1.60
C LEU A 52 2.21 -10.08 1.06
N MET A 53 1.44 -8.99 1.17
CA MET A 53 1.87 -7.68 0.67
C MET A 53 2.97 -7.05 1.51
N ALA A 54 3.13 -7.41 2.78
CA ALA A 54 4.04 -6.74 3.71
C ALA A 54 5.51 -6.79 3.24
N ILE A 55 6.01 -7.95 2.82
CA ILE A 55 7.40 -8.13 2.34
C ILE A 55 7.65 -7.38 1.02
N PRO A 56 6.84 -7.58 -0.06
CA PRO A 56 7.00 -6.82 -1.29
C PRO A 56 6.87 -5.30 -1.08
N ASN A 57 6.00 -4.86 -0.17
CA ASN A 57 5.86 -3.45 0.18
C ASN A 57 7.14 -2.89 0.83
N LEU A 58 7.70 -3.58 1.81
CA LEU A 58 8.97 -3.19 2.44
C LEU A 58 10.07 -3.04 1.38
N PHE A 59 10.30 -4.09 0.60
CA PHE A 59 11.38 -4.12 -0.38
C PHE A 59 11.27 -3.02 -1.43
N SER A 60 10.09 -2.87 -2.02
CA SER A 60 9.86 -1.86 -3.05
C SER A 60 10.01 -0.42 -2.51
N ASN A 61 9.71 -0.19 -1.22
CA ASN A 61 9.95 1.10 -0.58
C ASN A 61 11.43 1.31 -0.26
N LEU A 62 12.17 0.28 0.19
CA LEU A 62 13.62 0.37 0.38
C LEU A 62 14.36 0.72 -0.93
N ILE A 63 13.97 0.10 -2.05
CA ILE A 63 14.50 0.47 -3.37
C ILE A 63 14.25 1.94 -3.67
N GLN A 64 13.03 2.45 -3.46
CA GLN A 64 12.70 3.86 -3.70
C GLN A 64 13.43 4.80 -2.74
N ILE A 65 13.55 4.46 -1.46
CA ILE A 65 14.35 5.25 -0.51
C ILE A 65 15.78 5.38 -1.01
N HIS A 66 16.40 4.28 -1.45
CA HIS A 66 17.77 4.30 -1.99
C HIS A 66 17.87 5.14 -3.26
N GLN A 67 16.92 5.01 -4.19
CA GLN A 67 16.90 5.74 -5.45
C GLN A 67 16.72 7.26 -5.28
N TYR A 68 15.98 7.69 -4.25
CA TYR A 68 15.61 9.09 -4.04
C TYR A 68 16.23 9.72 -2.79
N LYS A 69 17.21 9.09 -2.16
CA LYS A 69 17.86 9.55 -0.90
C LYS A 69 18.45 10.96 -0.98
N ASP A 70 18.95 11.37 -2.15
CA ASP A 70 19.59 12.67 -2.33
C ASP A 70 18.59 13.83 -2.50
N THR A 71 17.29 13.52 -2.59
CA THR A 71 16.23 14.51 -2.79
C THR A 71 15.51 14.92 -1.49
N LYS A 72 15.99 14.48 -0.34
CA LYS A 72 15.41 14.76 0.99
C LYS A 72 15.56 16.25 1.38
N LYS A 73 14.52 17.05 1.15
CA LYS A 73 14.49 18.46 1.59
C LYS A 73 13.87 18.63 2.99
N SER A 74 12.95 17.73 3.36
CA SER A 74 12.23 17.78 4.63
C SER A 74 12.39 16.50 5.45
N PRO A 75 13.60 16.18 5.96
CA PRO A 75 13.88 14.93 6.66
C PRO A 75 13.02 14.77 7.94
N LYS A 76 12.71 15.87 8.64
CA LYS A 76 11.84 15.85 9.82
C LYS A 76 10.41 15.40 9.49
N LEU A 77 9.87 15.79 8.34
CA LEU A 77 8.55 15.35 7.90
C LEU A 77 8.53 13.84 7.66
N ALA A 78 9.48 13.33 6.88
CA ALA A 78 9.61 11.91 6.60
C ALA A 78 9.82 11.09 7.89
N PHE A 79 10.67 11.58 8.80
CA PHE A 79 10.94 10.94 10.09
C PHE A 79 9.68 10.89 10.98
N ASN A 80 8.96 12.00 11.14
CA ASN A 80 7.74 12.03 11.96
C ASN A 80 6.68 11.09 11.39
N LEU A 81 6.44 11.11 10.08
CA LEU A 81 5.50 10.18 9.45
C LEU A 81 5.91 8.71 9.69
N ALA A 82 7.20 8.39 9.51
CA ALA A 82 7.71 7.04 9.69
C ALA A 82 7.56 6.56 11.14
N VAL A 83 8.01 7.34 12.12
CA VAL A 83 7.95 6.96 13.55
C VAL A 83 6.52 6.79 14.03
N PHE A 84 5.67 7.80 13.82
CA PHE A 84 4.29 7.73 14.27
C PHE A 84 3.45 6.74 13.44
N GLY A 85 3.80 6.56 12.15
CA GLY A 85 3.23 5.50 11.32
C GLY A 85 3.56 4.10 11.83
N THR A 86 4.79 3.88 12.26
CA THR A 86 5.23 2.62 12.88
C THR A 86 4.41 2.31 14.14
N LEU A 87 4.23 3.30 15.03
CA LEU A 87 3.40 3.12 16.23
C LEU A 87 1.95 2.79 15.88
N GLY A 88 1.33 3.55 14.97
CA GLY A 88 -0.03 3.27 14.52
C GLY A 88 -0.15 1.89 13.87
N CYS A 89 0.82 1.50 13.04
CA CYS A 89 0.82 0.22 12.34
C CYS A 89 0.93 -0.98 13.29
N LEU A 90 1.68 -0.85 14.38
CA LEU A 90 1.74 -1.86 15.43
C LEU A 90 0.34 -2.14 16.00
N PHE A 91 -0.38 -1.10 16.42
CA PHE A 91 -1.76 -1.25 16.93
C PHE A 91 -2.71 -1.80 15.87
N GLY A 92 -2.62 -1.30 14.62
CA GLY A 92 -3.44 -1.80 13.51
C GLY A 92 -3.19 -3.29 13.21
N THR A 93 -1.94 -3.75 13.31
CA THR A 93 -1.59 -5.16 13.07
C THR A 93 -2.09 -6.06 14.19
N ILE A 94 -2.05 -5.63 15.44
CA ILE A 94 -2.64 -6.37 16.57
C ILE A 94 -4.16 -6.52 16.36
N PHE A 95 -4.84 -5.44 16.00
CA PHE A 95 -6.26 -5.48 15.65
C PHE A 95 -6.56 -6.41 14.47
N PHE A 96 -5.76 -6.34 13.40
CA PHE A 96 -5.85 -7.21 12.23
C PHE A 96 -5.81 -8.70 12.59
N VAL A 97 -4.85 -9.13 13.42
CA VAL A 97 -4.70 -10.54 13.80
C VAL A 97 -5.91 -11.01 14.60
N SER A 98 -6.42 -10.19 15.52
CA SER A 98 -7.53 -10.53 16.43
C SER A 98 -8.93 -10.41 15.78
N THR A 99 -9.04 -9.85 14.60
CA THR A 99 -10.33 -9.57 13.93
C THR A 99 -10.66 -10.65 12.90
N SER A 100 -11.95 -10.83 12.58
CA SER A 100 -12.39 -11.80 11.56
C SER A 100 -11.98 -11.40 10.15
N THR A 101 -11.78 -12.37 9.25
CA THR A 101 -11.47 -12.12 7.84
C THR A 101 -12.52 -11.23 7.18
N ARG A 102 -13.80 -11.49 7.43
CA ARG A 102 -14.90 -10.69 6.87
C ARG A 102 -14.82 -9.21 7.27
N THR A 103 -14.48 -8.92 8.50
CA THR A 103 -14.28 -7.52 8.94
C THR A 103 -13.10 -6.88 8.19
N ILE A 104 -12.00 -7.60 7.99
CA ILE A 104 -10.85 -7.09 7.23
C ILE A 104 -11.23 -6.85 5.76
N GLU A 105 -11.99 -7.74 5.14
CA GLU A 105 -12.53 -7.57 3.78
C GLU A 105 -13.31 -6.25 3.66
N LEU A 106 -14.25 -6.01 4.56
CA LEU A 106 -15.05 -4.79 4.57
C LEU A 106 -14.20 -3.54 4.79
N VAL A 107 -13.19 -3.60 5.66
CA VAL A 107 -12.24 -2.50 5.86
C VAL A 107 -11.42 -2.25 4.59
N VAL A 108 -10.92 -3.29 3.93
CA VAL A 108 -10.22 -3.18 2.64
C VAL A 108 -11.09 -2.52 1.59
N ALA A 109 -12.34 -2.97 1.46
CA ALA A 109 -13.30 -2.41 0.50
C ALA A 109 -13.59 -0.93 0.80
N LEU A 110 -13.88 -0.59 2.07
CA LEU A 110 -14.15 0.77 2.50
C LEU A 110 -12.96 1.71 2.22
N VAL A 111 -11.76 1.31 2.63
CA VAL A 111 -10.55 2.11 2.42
C VAL A 111 -10.25 2.27 0.92
N THR A 112 -10.52 1.24 0.12
CA THR A 112 -10.36 1.32 -1.34
C THR A 112 -11.37 2.29 -1.96
N ILE A 113 -12.62 2.29 -1.51
CA ILE A 113 -13.64 3.27 -1.94
C ILE A 113 -13.24 4.69 -1.53
N LEU A 114 -12.76 4.88 -0.31
CA LEU A 114 -12.25 6.19 0.15
C LEU A 114 -11.06 6.66 -0.72
N TYR A 115 -10.20 5.74 -1.14
CA TYR A 115 -9.13 6.07 -2.10
C TYR A 115 -9.70 6.53 -3.44
N VAL A 116 -10.69 5.84 -3.98
CA VAL A 116 -11.37 6.22 -5.25
C VAL A 116 -11.99 7.61 -5.12
N ILE A 117 -12.75 7.86 -4.05
CA ILE A 117 -13.40 9.15 -3.81
C ILE A 117 -12.34 10.25 -3.70
N SER A 118 -11.30 10.05 -2.90
CA SER A 118 -10.23 11.04 -2.72
C SER A 118 -9.48 11.35 -4.02
N SER A 119 -9.35 10.35 -4.90
CA SER A 119 -8.68 10.51 -6.20
C SER A 119 -9.55 11.27 -7.22
N ILE A 120 -10.87 11.09 -7.15
CA ILE A 120 -11.83 11.79 -8.04
C ILE A 120 -12.04 13.24 -7.60
N THR A 121 -12.22 13.46 -6.31
CA THR A 121 -12.50 14.80 -5.76
C THR A 121 -11.30 15.72 -5.82
N GLY A 122 -10.10 15.16 -5.87
CA GLY A 122 -8.85 15.91 -5.89
C GLY A 122 -8.59 16.66 -4.58
N ASN A 123 -7.34 16.92 -4.26
CA ASN A 123 -6.99 17.75 -3.10
C ASN A 123 -6.82 19.19 -3.54
N SER A 124 -7.78 20.05 -3.21
CA SER A 124 -7.68 21.50 -3.42
C SER A 124 -7.02 22.23 -2.25
N VAL A 125 -6.87 21.57 -1.09
CA VAL A 125 -6.29 22.17 0.12
C VAL A 125 -4.77 22.20 0.03
N LYS A 126 -4.18 23.40 0.07
CA LYS A 126 -2.72 23.58 0.13
C LYS A 126 -2.30 23.77 1.58
N LEU A 127 -1.41 22.92 2.08
CA LEU A 127 -0.86 23.03 3.41
C LEU A 127 0.55 23.63 3.37
N SER A 128 0.81 24.56 4.32
CA SER A 128 2.19 25.01 4.52
C SER A 128 3.05 23.92 5.16
N MET A 129 4.35 23.92 4.88
CA MET A 129 5.27 22.96 5.45
C MET A 129 5.32 22.99 6.98
N GLN A 130 5.05 24.16 7.59
CA GLN A 130 4.99 24.31 9.04
C GLN A 130 3.79 23.54 9.62
N ILE A 131 2.60 23.72 9.07
CA ILE A 131 1.39 22.99 9.47
C ILE A 131 1.60 21.50 9.23
N ALA A 132 2.16 21.13 8.07
CA ALA A 132 2.42 19.74 7.73
C ALA A 132 3.29 19.03 8.79
N LYS A 133 4.37 19.65 9.24
CA LYS A 133 5.23 19.10 10.29
C LYS A 133 4.51 18.93 11.63
N SER A 134 3.57 19.82 11.96
CA SER A 134 2.79 19.74 13.20
C SER A 134 1.74 18.65 13.18
N VAL A 135 1.10 18.40 12.02
CA VAL A 135 0.04 17.38 11.90
C VAL A 135 0.59 16.01 11.48
N ALA A 136 1.86 15.93 11.01
CA ALA A 136 2.49 14.69 10.58
C ALA A 136 2.41 13.54 11.61
N PRO A 137 2.56 13.77 12.94
CA PRO A 137 2.37 12.73 13.94
C PRO A 137 0.97 12.11 13.90
N ALA A 138 -0.08 12.94 13.86
CA ALA A 138 -1.47 12.47 13.81
C ALA A 138 -1.75 11.69 12.51
N ILE A 139 -1.32 12.24 11.36
CA ILE A 139 -1.43 11.58 10.05
C ILE A 139 -0.66 10.27 10.05
N GLY A 140 0.53 10.24 10.67
CA GLY A 140 1.33 9.03 10.83
C GLY A 140 0.57 7.95 11.60
N ILE A 141 0.03 8.27 12.78
CA ILE A 141 -0.72 7.32 13.61
C ILE A 141 -1.94 6.78 12.85
N VAL A 142 -2.77 7.66 12.31
CA VAL A 142 -4.00 7.25 11.61
C VAL A 142 -3.67 6.42 10.37
N GLY A 143 -2.71 6.86 9.54
CA GLY A 143 -2.24 6.11 8.39
C GLY A 143 -1.62 4.77 8.78
N GLY A 144 -0.89 4.73 9.91
CA GLY A 144 -0.31 3.51 10.46
C GLY A 144 -1.37 2.51 10.91
N ILE A 145 -2.39 2.94 11.67
CA ILE A 145 -3.50 2.07 12.09
C ILE A 145 -4.17 1.45 10.86
N VAL A 146 -4.49 2.26 9.86
CA VAL A 146 -5.12 1.77 8.62
C VAL A 146 -4.19 0.82 7.86
N GLN A 147 -2.89 1.13 7.77
CA GLN A 147 -1.90 0.24 7.16
C GLN A 147 -1.83 -1.11 7.87
N GLY A 148 -1.71 -1.10 9.20
CA GLY A 148 -1.63 -2.32 10.00
C GLY A 148 -2.89 -3.17 9.91
N THR A 149 -4.07 -2.53 9.82
CA THR A 149 -5.37 -3.20 9.78
C THR A 149 -5.68 -3.81 8.42
N CYS A 150 -5.45 -3.11 7.32
CA CYS A 150 -5.87 -3.56 5.99
C CYS A 150 -4.76 -3.48 4.91
N GLY A 151 -3.56 -3.10 5.27
CA GLY A 151 -2.43 -3.01 4.35
C GLY A 151 -2.50 -1.84 3.35
N VAL A 152 -3.54 -0.98 3.42
CA VAL A 152 -3.80 0.09 2.44
C VAL A 152 -3.99 1.42 3.16
N SER A 153 -2.95 2.24 3.27
CA SER A 153 -3.02 3.59 3.85
C SER A 153 -2.85 4.71 2.82
N ALA A 154 -2.86 4.35 1.53
CA ALA A 154 -2.67 5.29 0.44
C ALA A 154 -3.63 6.50 0.46
N PRO A 155 -4.95 6.38 0.76
CA PRO A 155 -5.84 7.54 0.82
C PRO A 155 -5.33 8.64 1.74
N ILE A 156 -4.84 8.25 2.92
CA ILE A 156 -4.35 9.17 3.95
C ILE A 156 -3.01 9.78 3.53
N ALA A 157 -2.06 8.91 3.14
CA ALA A 157 -0.71 9.34 2.79
C ALA A 157 -0.68 10.21 1.53
N LEU A 158 -1.37 9.79 0.46
CA LEU A 158 -1.43 10.53 -0.80
C LEU A 158 -2.20 11.84 -0.62
N GLY A 159 -3.36 11.81 0.07
CA GLY A 159 -4.14 12.99 0.37
C GLY A 159 -3.31 14.05 1.10
N PHE A 160 -2.58 13.65 2.15
CA PHE A 160 -1.72 14.53 2.90
C PHE A 160 -0.53 15.04 2.07
N LEU A 161 0.25 14.16 1.45
CA LEU A 161 1.46 14.58 0.72
C LEU A 161 1.14 15.37 -0.56
N ASN A 162 0.01 15.11 -1.23
CA ASN A 162 -0.44 15.90 -2.37
C ASN A 162 -0.87 17.33 -1.99
N SER A 163 -1.26 17.57 -0.73
CA SER A 163 -1.55 18.91 -0.25
C SER A 163 -0.30 19.78 -0.08
N LEU A 164 0.90 19.15 -0.11
CA LEU A 164 2.19 19.83 0.00
C LEU A 164 2.74 20.11 -1.39
N GLN A 165 3.27 21.29 -1.59
CA GLN A 165 3.92 21.66 -2.85
C GLN A 165 5.38 21.18 -2.88
N ILE A 166 5.58 19.85 -2.76
CA ILE A 166 6.89 19.21 -2.82
C ILE A 166 7.16 18.63 -4.20
N SER A 167 8.42 18.48 -4.56
CA SER A 167 8.81 17.86 -5.82
C SER A 167 8.42 16.38 -5.84
N ARG A 168 8.20 15.81 -7.05
CA ARG A 168 7.87 14.39 -7.22
C ARG A 168 8.89 13.47 -6.50
N ASN A 169 10.15 13.79 -6.60
CA ASN A 169 11.21 12.96 -6.01
C ASN A 169 11.17 13.01 -4.48
N GLU A 170 10.95 14.19 -3.90
CA GLU A 170 10.76 14.35 -2.45
C GLU A 170 9.49 13.65 -1.96
N PHE A 171 8.42 13.72 -2.74
CA PHE A 171 7.18 12.99 -2.49
C PHE A 171 7.44 11.47 -2.43
N ILE A 172 8.13 10.90 -3.46
CA ILE A 172 8.43 9.47 -3.51
C ILE A 172 9.32 9.07 -2.32
N PHE A 173 10.34 9.85 -2.01
CA PHE A 173 11.22 9.59 -0.87
C PHE A 173 10.41 9.57 0.45
N THR A 174 9.63 10.62 0.71
CA THR A 174 8.88 10.77 1.96
C THR A 174 7.84 9.66 2.15
N ILE A 175 7.06 9.35 1.11
CA ILE A 175 6.04 8.30 1.18
C ILE A 175 6.67 6.90 1.31
N SER A 176 7.84 6.69 0.69
CA SER A 176 8.56 5.42 0.80
C SER A 176 9.17 5.23 2.20
N CYS A 177 9.67 6.28 2.84
CA CYS A 177 10.09 6.22 4.25
C CYS A 177 8.91 5.85 5.16
N PHE A 178 7.75 6.47 4.94
CA PHE A 178 6.54 6.19 5.71
C PHE A 178 6.07 4.74 5.52
N PHE A 179 5.86 4.31 4.28
CA PHE A 179 5.39 2.95 3.99
C PHE A 179 6.43 1.87 4.32
N GLY A 180 7.72 2.14 4.10
CA GLY A 180 8.78 1.20 4.43
C GLY A 180 8.87 0.94 5.94
N ALA A 181 8.81 1.99 6.75
CA ALA A 181 8.82 1.87 8.21
C ALA A 181 7.61 1.07 8.73
N MET A 182 6.42 1.36 8.21
CA MET A 182 5.20 0.63 8.57
C MET A 182 5.26 -0.84 8.12
N ALA A 183 5.73 -1.12 6.91
CA ALA A 183 5.87 -2.50 6.44
C ALA A 183 6.88 -3.30 7.27
N GLY A 184 7.97 -2.66 7.70
CA GLY A 184 8.95 -3.28 8.58
C GLY A 184 8.35 -3.74 9.91
N ILE A 185 7.65 -2.85 10.63
CA ILE A 185 7.00 -3.21 11.90
C ILE A 185 5.86 -4.20 11.68
N GLN A 186 5.12 -4.10 10.57
CA GLN A 186 4.05 -5.04 10.25
C GLN A 186 4.59 -6.47 10.10
N ILE A 187 5.71 -6.67 9.39
CA ILE A 187 6.35 -7.98 9.25
C ILE A 187 6.78 -8.51 10.62
N ILE A 188 7.47 -7.69 11.43
CA ILE A 188 7.90 -8.08 12.77
C ILE A 188 6.71 -8.49 13.62
N SER A 189 5.63 -7.71 13.61
CA SER A 189 4.42 -7.98 14.39
C SER A 189 3.70 -9.25 13.92
N LEU A 190 3.58 -9.48 12.61
CA LEU A 190 2.95 -10.68 12.06
C LEU A 190 3.73 -11.95 12.42
N LEU A 191 5.06 -11.89 12.41
CA LEU A 191 5.92 -12.99 12.86
C LEU A 191 5.79 -13.22 14.37
N ALA A 192 5.86 -12.16 15.18
CA ALA A 192 5.73 -12.24 16.64
C ALA A 192 4.37 -12.78 17.10
N LEU A 193 3.32 -12.48 16.34
CA LEU A 193 1.95 -12.98 16.58
C LEU A 193 1.68 -14.35 15.94
N ASN A 194 2.69 -15.01 15.38
CA ASN A 194 2.59 -16.32 14.70
C ASN A 194 1.52 -16.36 13.60
N PHE A 195 1.24 -15.21 12.94
CA PHE A 195 0.30 -15.15 11.84
C PHE A 195 0.95 -15.58 10.51
N VAL A 196 2.26 -15.35 10.36
CA VAL A 196 3.04 -15.71 9.17
C VAL A 196 3.96 -16.87 9.54
N ASP A 197 3.73 -18.02 8.90
CA ASP A 197 4.61 -19.18 8.94
C ASP A 197 5.71 -19.08 7.86
N TRP A 198 6.60 -20.07 7.84
CA TRP A 198 7.71 -20.13 6.89
C TRP A 198 7.24 -20.23 5.42
N GLN A 199 6.16 -20.96 5.17
CA GLN A 199 5.63 -21.14 3.82
C GLN A 199 5.03 -19.82 3.28
N LEU A 200 4.20 -19.14 4.09
CA LEU A 200 3.64 -17.83 3.73
C LEU A 200 4.74 -16.79 3.53
N PHE A 201 5.81 -16.83 4.35
CA PHE A 201 6.98 -15.98 4.18
C PHE A 201 7.65 -16.19 2.83
N LEU A 202 7.86 -17.43 2.39
CA LEU A 202 8.46 -17.76 1.10
C LEU A 202 7.58 -17.29 -0.08
N ILE A 203 6.27 -17.46 0.01
CA ILE A 203 5.32 -16.99 -1.01
C ILE A 203 5.36 -15.45 -1.10
N ALA A 204 5.38 -14.77 0.04
CA ALA A 204 5.52 -13.32 0.08
C ALA A 204 6.86 -12.83 -0.50
N ALA A 205 7.96 -13.54 -0.21
CA ALA A 205 9.27 -13.25 -0.79
C ALA A 205 9.27 -13.47 -2.31
N PHE A 206 8.70 -14.57 -2.81
CA PHE A 206 8.53 -14.81 -4.24
C PHE A 206 7.73 -13.70 -4.93
N SER A 207 6.69 -13.19 -4.27
CA SER A 207 5.82 -12.13 -4.80
C SER A 207 6.54 -10.79 -5.06
N MET A 208 7.76 -10.63 -4.53
CA MET A 208 8.63 -9.49 -4.88
C MET A 208 9.06 -9.51 -6.34
N VAL A 209 9.19 -10.69 -6.96
CA VAL A 209 9.63 -10.82 -8.35
C VAL A 209 8.64 -10.19 -9.31
N PRO A 210 7.36 -10.63 -9.39
CA PRO A 210 6.39 -10.02 -10.28
C PRO A 210 6.14 -8.53 -9.96
N LEU A 211 6.16 -8.12 -8.68
CA LEU A 211 6.05 -6.72 -8.30
C LEU A 211 7.20 -5.89 -8.86
N SER A 212 8.45 -6.36 -8.69
CA SER A 212 9.64 -5.66 -9.16
C SER A 212 9.70 -5.56 -10.68
N LEU A 213 9.23 -6.58 -11.41
CA LEU A 213 9.11 -6.56 -12.87
C LEU A 213 8.03 -5.59 -13.36
N GLY A 214 6.95 -5.43 -12.60
CA GLY A 214 5.88 -4.48 -12.89
C GLY A 214 6.31 -3.01 -12.78
N MET A 215 7.18 -2.66 -11.82
CA MET A 215 7.57 -1.27 -11.56
C MET A 215 8.19 -0.54 -12.77
N PRO A 216 9.22 -1.06 -13.47
CA PRO A 216 9.77 -0.39 -14.64
C PRO A 216 8.77 -0.30 -15.81
N LEU A 217 7.87 -1.27 -15.95
CA LEU A 217 6.80 -1.22 -16.94
C LEU A 217 5.84 -0.07 -16.65
N GLY A 218 5.42 0.11 -15.39
CA GLY A 218 4.59 1.23 -14.97
C GLY A 218 5.24 2.59 -15.23
N ASN A 219 6.52 2.72 -14.93
CA ASN A 219 7.27 3.95 -15.19
C ASN A 219 7.39 4.27 -16.70
N ARG A 220 7.49 3.24 -17.55
CA ARG A 220 7.50 3.42 -19.02
C ARG A 220 6.11 3.75 -19.55
N LEU A 221 5.07 3.15 -19.00
CA LEU A 221 3.70 3.34 -19.46
C LEU A 221 3.22 4.79 -19.25
N THR A 222 3.57 5.42 -18.13
CA THR A 222 3.24 6.83 -17.86
C THR A 222 3.93 7.83 -18.79
N LYS A 223 4.96 7.40 -19.51
CA LYS A 223 5.58 8.22 -20.56
C LYS A 223 4.82 8.16 -21.89
N ARG A 224 3.97 7.15 -22.10
CA ARG A 224 3.24 6.91 -23.36
C ARG A 224 1.74 7.15 -23.25
N LEU A 225 1.14 6.90 -22.09
CA LEU A 225 -0.28 7.10 -21.85
C LEU A 225 -0.54 8.40 -21.08
N SER A 226 -1.69 9.01 -21.31
CA SER A 226 -2.12 10.13 -20.49
C SER A 226 -2.31 9.64 -19.04
N LYS A 227 -1.70 10.34 -18.10
CA LYS A 227 -1.82 10.03 -16.66
C LYS A 227 -3.27 9.90 -16.23
N LYS A 228 -4.16 10.77 -16.75
CA LYS A 228 -5.60 10.75 -16.43
C LYS A 228 -6.30 9.48 -16.89
N SER A 229 -6.01 8.98 -18.10
CA SER A 229 -6.64 7.76 -18.62
C SER A 229 -6.20 6.54 -17.84
N PHE A 230 -4.93 6.45 -17.49
CA PHE A 230 -4.38 5.37 -16.66
C PHE A 230 -5.00 5.37 -15.25
N GLU A 231 -5.08 6.53 -14.60
CA GLU A 231 -5.71 6.67 -13.29
C GLU A 231 -7.21 6.27 -13.33
N ARG A 232 -7.95 6.71 -14.36
CA ARG A 232 -9.38 6.33 -14.49
C ARG A 232 -9.59 4.83 -14.61
N LEU A 233 -8.77 4.13 -15.39
CA LEU A 233 -8.84 2.67 -15.51
C LEU A 233 -8.60 1.98 -14.17
N ILE A 234 -7.61 2.43 -13.41
CA ILE A 234 -7.34 1.91 -12.07
C ILE A 234 -8.55 2.15 -11.16
N LEU A 235 -9.12 3.35 -11.15
CA LEU A 235 -10.25 3.68 -10.27
C LEU A 235 -11.49 2.85 -10.61
N LEU A 236 -11.80 2.65 -11.90
CA LEU A 236 -12.89 1.77 -12.32
C LEU A 236 -12.67 0.32 -11.86
N PHE A 237 -11.46 -0.19 -12.02
CA PHE A 237 -11.11 -1.53 -11.59
C PHE A 237 -11.27 -1.69 -10.06
N LEU A 238 -10.83 -0.69 -9.28
CA LEU A 238 -10.99 -0.69 -7.82
C LEU A 238 -12.45 -0.62 -7.37
N ILE A 239 -13.31 0.11 -8.07
CA ILE A 239 -14.75 0.13 -7.79
C ILE A 239 -15.34 -1.28 -7.97
N ILE A 240 -15.02 -1.94 -9.08
CA ILE A 240 -15.51 -3.30 -9.36
C ILE A 240 -15.06 -4.26 -8.26
N LEU A 241 -13.76 -4.25 -7.88
CA LEU A 241 -13.24 -5.12 -6.83
C LEU A 241 -13.88 -4.85 -5.47
N SER A 242 -14.01 -3.57 -5.08
CA SER A 242 -14.61 -3.21 -3.79
C SER A 242 -16.09 -3.59 -3.73
N THR A 243 -16.82 -3.42 -4.82
CA THR A 243 -18.23 -3.84 -4.93
C THR A 243 -18.34 -5.36 -4.81
N ASN A 244 -17.46 -6.10 -5.47
CA ASN A 244 -17.42 -7.56 -5.36
C ASN A 244 -17.17 -8.01 -3.92
N ILE A 245 -16.16 -7.44 -3.24
CA ILE A 245 -15.87 -7.75 -1.82
C ILE A 245 -17.06 -7.49 -0.90
N ILE A 246 -17.79 -6.39 -1.12
CA ILE A 246 -18.96 -6.04 -0.28
C ILE A 246 -20.13 -7.01 -0.51
N LEU A 247 -20.39 -7.39 -1.77
CA LEU A 247 -21.50 -8.23 -2.16
C LEU A 247 -21.23 -9.73 -1.96
N SER A 248 -19.99 -10.14 -1.83
CA SER A 248 -19.63 -11.53 -1.48
C SER A 248 -20.14 -11.86 -0.07
N PRO A 249 -20.75 -13.04 0.12
CA PRO A 249 -21.31 -13.45 1.41
C PRO A 249 -20.25 -13.70 2.49
#